data_af73616d7a24d9bdba176843c4a76885
#
_entry.id   af73616d7a24d9bdba176843c4a76885
#
_cell.length_a   1.000
_cell.length_b   1.000
_cell.length_c   1.000
_cell.angle_alpha   90.00
_cell.angle_beta   90.00
_cell.angle_gamma   90.00
#
_symmetry.space_group_name_H-M   'P 1'
#
loop_
_entity.id
_entity.type
_entity.pdbx_description
1 polymer ?
#
loop_
_entity_poly.entity_id
_entity_poly.type
_entity_poly.pdbx_seq_one_letter_code
_entity_poly.pdbx_strand_id
1 'polypeptide(L)'
;MSYLDYDALEHAPLQKDPYEFLIVESFVKPDAFASIMADFPAVPGAGSHPPSELKIEGRFKAMLDELQKEPFRRAIEKKFAIDLTGRPTMYTVRGFLRATDGSIHTDSETKIITVLLYLNDAWVSEGGKLRILRSGTDLENFAAEVPPSNGTLLVFKRSDHSWHGHKPYEGQRRVVQMNWVTEQAVVDREQRRHSVSTRFKKIKNFLFGRAA
;
A
#
# COMPACT_ATOMS: atom_id res chain seq x y z
N MET A 1 -14.19 8.45 -16.83
CA MET A 1 -13.02 9.33 -16.55
C MET A 1 -12.05 8.52 -15.70
N SER A 2 -10.76 8.46 -16.03
CA SER A 2 -9.75 7.74 -15.24
C SER A 2 -9.19 8.66 -14.14
N TYR A 3 -9.06 8.16 -12.93
CA TYR A 3 -8.44 8.83 -11.79
C TYR A 3 -6.91 8.71 -11.80
N LEU A 4 -6.40 7.71 -12.53
CA LEU A 4 -5.01 7.30 -12.54
C LEU A 4 -4.31 7.77 -13.81
N ASP A 5 -3.05 8.14 -13.73
CA ASP A 5 -2.21 8.57 -14.84
C ASP A 5 -1.41 7.40 -15.41
N TYR A 6 -2.03 6.71 -16.39
CA TYR A 6 -1.39 5.58 -17.06
C TYR A 6 -0.23 6.00 -17.95
N ASP A 7 -0.25 7.23 -18.47
CA ASP A 7 0.85 7.74 -19.30
C ASP A 7 2.09 7.96 -18.44
N ALA A 8 1.93 8.53 -17.24
CA ALA A 8 3.02 8.63 -16.27
C ALA A 8 3.56 7.26 -15.87
N LEU A 9 2.68 6.26 -15.64
CA LEU A 9 3.10 4.89 -15.36
C LEU A 9 3.85 4.27 -16.55
N GLU A 10 3.40 4.49 -17.77
CA GLU A 10 4.08 3.95 -18.96
C GLU A 10 5.49 4.53 -19.14
N HIS A 11 5.69 5.81 -18.85
CA HIS A 11 7.00 6.47 -18.99
C HIS A 11 7.92 6.29 -17.77
N ALA A 12 7.40 5.90 -16.61
CA ALA A 12 8.22 5.69 -15.41
C ALA A 12 9.30 4.62 -15.63
N PRO A 13 10.56 4.87 -15.27
CA PRO A 13 11.62 3.89 -15.44
C PRO A 13 11.47 2.74 -14.44
N LEU A 14 11.62 1.50 -14.92
CA LEU A 14 11.80 0.35 -14.04
C LEU A 14 13.24 0.34 -13.54
N GLN A 15 13.42 0.54 -12.24
CA GLN A 15 14.71 0.38 -11.56
C GLN A 15 14.97 -1.10 -11.30
N LYS A 16 16.24 -1.53 -11.34
CA LYS A 16 16.63 -2.93 -11.12
C LYS A 16 17.63 -3.11 -9.97
N ASP A 17 18.18 -2.01 -9.46
CA ASP A 17 19.10 -1.99 -8.32
C ASP A 17 18.42 -1.32 -7.12
N PRO A 18 18.28 -1.99 -5.99
CA PRO A 18 18.75 -3.34 -5.60
C PRO A 18 17.82 -4.49 -6.06
N TYR A 19 16.63 -4.20 -6.52
CA TYR A 19 15.65 -5.14 -7.07
C TYR A 19 14.67 -4.38 -7.98
N GLU A 20 13.76 -5.08 -8.65
CA GLU A 20 12.83 -4.44 -9.58
C GLU A 20 11.76 -3.61 -8.85
N PHE A 21 11.78 -2.29 -9.06
CA PHE A 21 10.76 -1.35 -8.56
C PHE A 21 10.57 -0.17 -9.50
N LEU A 22 9.46 0.52 -9.36
CA LEU A 22 9.20 1.81 -10.00
C LEU A 22 8.45 2.75 -9.05
N ILE A 23 8.66 4.04 -9.23
CA ILE A 23 7.97 5.12 -8.53
C ILE A 23 7.33 6.03 -9.56
N VAL A 24 6.06 6.38 -9.35
CA VAL A 24 5.34 7.35 -10.17
C VAL A 24 4.78 8.42 -9.25
N GLU A 25 5.36 9.60 -9.28
CA GLU A 25 4.82 10.74 -8.56
C GLU A 25 3.53 11.21 -9.20
N SER A 26 2.58 11.67 -8.39
CA SER A 26 1.27 12.15 -8.87
C SER A 26 0.52 11.16 -9.77
N PHE A 27 0.66 9.85 -9.50
CA PHE A 27 -0.07 8.82 -10.25
C PHE A 27 -1.58 8.94 -10.10
N VAL A 28 -2.08 9.39 -8.96
CA VAL A 28 -3.44 9.93 -8.87
C VAL A 28 -3.41 11.31 -9.48
N LYS A 29 -4.24 11.52 -10.50
CA LYS A 29 -4.31 12.80 -11.22
C LYS A 29 -4.59 13.96 -10.26
N PRO A 30 -3.87 15.08 -10.36
CA PRO A 30 -4.01 16.20 -9.42
C PRO A 30 -5.44 16.77 -9.33
N ASP A 31 -6.17 16.81 -10.44
CA ASP A 31 -7.56 17.28 -10.50
C ASP A 31 -8.56 16.32 -9.80
N ALA A 32 -8.20 15.06 -9.64
CA ALA A 32 -8.99 14.06 -8.95
C ALA A 32 -8.63 13.91 -7.47
N PHE A 33 -7.40 14.26 -7.06
CA PHE A 33 -6.83 13.95 -5.76
C PHE A 33 -7.70 14.47 -4.60
N ALA A 34 -8.03 15.76 -4.59
CA ALA A 34 -8.84 16.36 -3.52
C ALA A 34 -10.19 15.67 -3.33
N SER A 35 -10.83 15.27 -4.43
CA SER A 35 -12.13 14.62 -4.40
C SER A 35 -12.07 13.16 -3.94
N ILE A 36 -10.97 12.46 -4.23
CA ILE A 36 -10.70 11.12 -3.71
C ILE A 36 -10.41 11.20 -2.21
N MET A 37 -9.65 12.21 -1.77
CA MET A 37 -9.33 12.42 -0.36
C MET A 37 -10.56 12.78 0.48
N ALA A 38 -11.53 13.49 -0.08
CA ALA A 38 -12.80 13.77 0.60
C ALA A 38 -13.61 12.49 0.93
N ASP A 39 -13.44 11.44 0.11
CA ASP A 39 -14.10 10.15 0.27
C ASP A 39 -13.18 9.10 0.93
N PHE A 40 -12.01 9.50 1.46
CA PHE A 40 -11.11 8.57 2.14
C PHE A 40 -11.80 8.02 3.41
N PRO A 41 -11.85 6.69 3.62
CA PRO A 41 -12.62 6.10 4.70
C PRO A 41 -12.07 6.48 6.09
N ALA A 42 -12.95 6.56 7.07
CA ALA A 42 -12.55 6.65 8.47
C ALA A 42 -11.86 5.35 8.89
N VAL A 43 -10.53 5.41 9.05
CA VAL A 43 -9.72 4.27 9.49
C VAL A 43 -9.62 4.29 11.01
N PRO A 44 -9.99 3.20 11.71
CA PRO A 44 -10.18 3.23 13.17
C PRO A 44 -8.88 3.26 13.99
N GLY A 45 -7.71 3.25 13.35
CA GLY A 45 -6.42 3.32 14.02
C GLY A 45 -5.27 2.78 13.19
N ALA A 46 -4.11 2.61 13.83
CA ALA A 46 -2.92 2.08 13.18
C ALA A 46 -3.07 0.59 12.83
N GLY A 47 -2.43 0.19 11.74
CA GLY A 47 -2.46 -1.16 11.18
C GLY A 47 -3.09 -1.20 9.78
N SER A 48 -3.16 -2.41 9.23
CA SER A 48 -3.76 -2.68 7.92
C SER A 48 -5.22 -3.09 8.09
N HIS A 49 -6.12 -2.41 7.41
CA HIS A 49 -7.55 -2.66 7.47
C HIS A 49 -8.03 -3.18 6.11
N PRO A 50 -8.62 -4.39 6.04
CA PRO A 50 -9.20 -4.88 4.80
C PRO A 50 -10.47 -4.09 4.46
N PRO A 51 -10.90 -4.08 3.19
CA PRO A 51 -12.09 -3.36 2.75
C PRO A 51 -13.36 -3.69 3.54
N SER A 52 -13.49 -4.95 3.96
CA SER A 52 -14.62 -5.44 4.74
C SER A 52 -14.80 -4.80 6.13
N GLU A 53 -13.76 -4.12 6.63
CA GLU A 53 -13.78 -3.40 7.92
C GLU A 53 -14.06 -1.90 7.76
N LEU A 54 -14.10 -1.40 6.54
CA LEU A 54 -14.18 0.02 6.24
C LEU A 54 -15.41 0.34 5.39
N LYS A 55 -15.97 1.53 5.60
CA LYS A 55 -17.00 2.08 4.71
C LYS A 55 -16.30 2.73 3.52
N ILE A 56 -16.15 1.97 2.42
CA ILE A 56 -15.50 2.42 1.19
C ILE A 56 -16.57 2.77 0.16
N GLU A 57 -16.65 4.03 -0.21
CA GLU A 57 -17.66 4.56 -1.13
C GLU A 57 -17.10 5.70 -1.99
N GLY A 58 -17.92 6.28 -2.84
CA GLY A 58 -17.63 7.47 -3.61
C GLY A 58 -16.44 7.33 -4.57
N ARG A 59 -15.67 8.39 -4.71
CA ARG A 59 -14.53 8.46 -5.63
C ARG A 59 -13.33 7.66 -5.16
N PHE A 60 -13.16 7.53 -3.85
CA PHE A 60 -12.15 6.64 -3.29
C PHE A 60 -12.40 5.19 -3.71
N LYS A 61 -13.66 4.72 -3.62
CA LYS A 61 -14.04 3.39 -4.11
C LYS A 61 -13.80 3.25 -5.61
N ALA A 62 -14.21 4.23 -6.40
CA ALA A 62 -14.04 4.19 -7.86
C ALA A 62 -12.55 4.12 -8.26
N MET A 63 -11.66 4.82 -7.56
CA MET A 63 -10.21 4.72 -7.74
C MET A 63 -9.70 3.32 -7.37
N LEU A 64 -10.15 2.73 -6.25
CA LEU A 64 -9.78 1.36 -5.87
C LEU A 64 -10.25 0.33 -6.90
N ASP A 65 -11.47 0.50 -7.42
CA ASP A 65 -12.00 -0.36 -8.47
C ASP A 65 -11.15 -0.25 -9.75
N GLU A 66 -10.62 0.94 -10.05
CA GLU A 66 -9.74 1.17 -11.21
C GLU A 66 -8.40 0.43 -11.06
N LEU A 67 -7.79 0.42 -9.88
CA LEU A 67 -6.57 -0.34 -9.59
C LEU A 67 -6.73 -1.87 -9.75
N GLN A 68 -7.96 -2.38 -9.67
CA GLN A 68 -8.25 -3.81 -9.80
C GLN A 68 -8.63 -4.22 -11.22
N LYS A 69 -8.74 -3.25 -12.16
CA LYS A 69 -9.13 -3.54 -13.55
C LYS A 69 -7.95 -3.97 -14.40
N GLU A 70 -8.31 -4.60 -15.52
CA GLU A 70 -7.37 -5.09 -16.53
C GLU A 70 -6.36 -4.04 -17.01
N PRO A 71 -6.70 -2.76 -17.27
CA PRO A 71 -5.74 -1.77 -17.74
C PRO A 71 -4.56 -1.59 -16.77
N PHE A 72 -4.82 -1.52 -15.45
CA PHE A 72 -3.75 -1.43 -14.46
C PHE A 72 -2.91 -2.71 -14.40
N ARG A 73 -3.56 -3.89 -14.37
CA ARG A 73 -2.87 -5.18 -14.42
C ARG A 73 -1.93 -5.26 -15.63
N ARG A 74 -2.42 -4.96 -16.84
CA ARG A 74 -1.60 -5.01 -18.06
C ARG A 74 -0.43 -4.03 -18.04
N ALA A 75 -0.62 -2.83 -17.48
CA ALA A 75 0.47 -1.87 -17.34
C ALA A 75 1.58 -2.42 -16.44
N ILE A 76 1.22 -3.06 -15.32
CA ILE A 76 2.19 -3.71 -14.41
C ILE A 76 2.85 -4.92 -15.07
N GLU A 77 2.08 -5.78 -15.75
CA GLU A 77 2.63 -6.92 -16.50
C GLU A 77 3.68 -6.49 -17.53
N LYS A 78 3.39 -5.42 -18.28
CA LYS A 78 4.31 -4.84 -19.26
C LYS A 78 5.60 -4.33 -18.60
N LYS A 79 5.48 -3.63 -17.45
CA LYS A 79 6.62 -3.06 -16.73
C LYS A 79 7.56 -4.12 -16.15
N PHE A 80 7.01 -5.14 -15.51
CA PHE A 80 7.78 -6.15 -14.79
C PHE A 80 8.03 -7.43 -15.61
N ALA A 81 7.62 -7.47 -16.88
CA ALA A 81 7.71 -8.63 -17.75
C ALA A 81 7.19 -9.92 -17.07
N ILE A 82 6.00 -9.85 -16.47
CA ILE A 82 5.39 -10.91 -15.69
C ILE A 82 3.93 -11.13 -16.11
N ASP A 83 3.44 -12.37 -16.02
CA ASP A 83 2.03 -12.69 -16.20
C ASP A 83 1.30 -12.71 -14.86
N LEU A 84 0.32 -11.83 -14.69
CA LEU A 84 -0.55 -11.72 -13.53
C LEU A 84 -1.99 -12.17 -13.85
N THR A 85 -2.22 -12.73 -15.03
CA THR A 85 -3.54 -13.23 -15.45
C THR A 85 -4.05 -14.29 -14.50
N GLY A 86 -5.26 -14.09 -13.96
CA GLY A 86 -5.84 -15.00 -12.99
C GLY A 86 -5.20 -15.01 -11.59
N ARG A 87 -4.16 -14.21 -11.36
CA ARG A 87 -3.59 -14.09 -10.02
C ARG A 87 -4.53 -13.31 -9.10
N PRO A 88 -4.82 -13.83 -7.91
CA PRO A 88 -5.67 -13.13 -6.95
C PRO A 88 -5.02 -11.84 -6.46
N THR A 89 -5.86 -10.87 -6.12
CA THR A 89 -5.43 -9.62 -5.50
C THR A 89 -6.01 -9.49 -4.10
N MET A 90 -5.26 -8.88 -3.22
CA MET A 90 -5.75 -8.40 -1.93
C MET A 90 -5.32 -6.97 -1.71
N TYR A 91 -6.13 -6.18 -1.01
CA TYR A 91 -5.72 -4.86 -0.61
C TYR A 91 -6.15 -4.51 0.81
N THR A 92 -5.42 -3.59 1.40
CA THR A 92 -5.70 -3.02 2.71
C THR A 92 -5.53 -1.51 2.65
N VAL A 93 -6.21 -0.82 3.54
CA VAL A 93 -6.08 0.63 3.73
C VAL A 93 -5.44 0.88 5.10
N ARG A 94 -4.47 1.78 5.13
CA ARG A 94 -3.87 2.29 6.37
C ARG A 94 -4.14 3.78 6.49
N GLY A 95 -4.49 4.24 7.68
CA GLY A 95 -4.68 5.67 7.97
C GLY A 95 -3.61 6.23 8.90
N PHE A 96 -3.01 5.38 9.73
CA PHE A 96 -2.09 5.79 10.78
C PHE A 96 -0.94 4.80 10.95
N LEU A 97 0.21 5.30 11.39
CA LEU A 97 1.36 4.53 11.85
C LEU A 97 1.58 4.71 13.35
N ARG A 98 2.18 3.69 13.96
CA ARG A 98 2.81 3.76 15.30
C ARG A 98 4.30 3.98 15.12
N ALA A 99 4.96 4.52 16.13
CA ALA A 99 6.41 4.68 16.14
C ALA A 99 7.18 3.34 15.95
N THR A 100 6.54 2.20 16.27
CA THR A 100 7.10 0.86 16.08
C THR A 100 6.90 0.26 14.70
N ASP A 101 6.15 0.93 13.81
CA ASP A 101 5.95 0.47 12.44
C ASP A 101 7.19 0.84 11.59
N GLY A 102 7.41 0.13 10.49
CA GLY A 102 8.46 0.45 9.52
C GLY A 102 9.77 -0.31 9.67
N SER A 103 9.79 -1.39 10.47
CA SER A 103 10.96 -2.28 10.56
C SER A 103 11.38 -2.79 9.18
N ILE A 104 12.69 -2.98 8.99
CA ILE A 104 13.24 -3.55 7.76
C ILE A 104 12.73 -4.98 7.59
N HIS A 105 12.18 -5.26 6.41
CA HIS A 105 11.70 -6.61 6.06
C HIS A 105 11.63 -6.79 4.53
N THR A 106 11.47 -8.03 4.10
CA THR A 106 10.95 -8.38 2.77
C THR A 106 9.49 -8.80 2.92
N ASP A 107 8.73 -8.68 1.86
CA ASP A 107 7.37 -9.22 1.82
C ASP A 107 7.37 -10.76 1.85
N SER A 108 6.25 -11.35 2.29
CA SER A 108 6.10 -12.82 2.32
C SER A 108 6.24 -13.43 0.91
N GLU A 109 6.68 -14.69 0.84
CA GLU A 109 6.88 -15.44 -0.40
C GLU A 109 5.60 -15.61 -1.22
N THR A 110 4.47 -15.48 -0.60
CA THR A 110 3.16 -15.58 -1.26
C THR A 110 2.75 -14.32 -2.03
N LYS A 111 3.49 -13.19 -1.87
CA LYS A 111 3.30 -12.00 -2.68
C LYS A 111 4.14 -12.05 -3.95
N ILE A 112 3.62 -11.57 -5.05
CA ILE A 112 4.29 -11.50 -6.35
C ILE A 112 4.70 -10.06 -6.63
N ILE A 113 3.74 -9.14 -6.60
CA ILE A 113 3.92 -7.71 -6.77
C ILE A 113 3.25 -6.99 -5.60
N THR A 114 3.94 -6.00 -5.05
CA THR A 114 3.40 -5.07 -4.05
C THR A 114 3.22 -3.70 -4.67
N VAL A 115 2.04 -3.15 -4.48
CA VAL A 115 1.65 -1.80 -4.90
C VAL A 115 1.32 -0.98 -3.66
N LEU A 116 1.92 0.19 -3.52
CA LEU A 116 1.62 1.17 -2.48
C LEU A 116 1.20 2.48 -3.14
N LEU A 117 -0.03 2.92 -2.89
CA LEU A 117 -0.54 4.20 -3.35
C LEU A 117 -0.70 5.13 -2.16
N TYR A 118 0.10 6.18 -2.12
CA TYR A 118 0.15 7.13 -1.01
C TYR A 118 -0.81 8.29 -1.20
N LEU A 119 -1.63 8.53 -0.18
CA LEU A 119 -2.76 9.44 -0.22
C LEU A 119 -2.69 10.45 0.94
N ASN A 120 -1.57 11.14 1.06
CA ASN A 120 -1.43 12.27 1.97
C ASN A 120 -1.15 13.52 1.14
N ASP A 121 -1.44 14.68 1.73
CA ASP A 121 -0.99 15.96 1.20
C ASP A 121 0.55 16.05 1.28
N ALA A 122 1.11 17.24 1.36
CA ALA A 122 2.55 17.41 1.50
C ALA A 122 3.09 16.63 2.73
N TRP A 123 4.25 15.99 2.57
CA TRP A 123 4.91 15.23 3.63
C TRP A 123 6.19 15.94 4.09
N VAL A 124 6.16 16.46 5.30
CA VAL A 124 7.27 17.26 5.86
C VAL A 124 8.12 16.49 6.87
N SER A 125 7.64 15.31 7.34
CA SER A 125 8.38 14.50 8.30
C SER A 125 9.54 13.74 7.65
N GLU A 126 10.67 13.62 8.37
CA GLU A 126 11.76 12.74 7.98
C GLU A 126 11.41 11.25 8.14
N GLY A 127 10.56 10.92 9.11
CA GLY A 127 10.06 9.55 9.31
C GLY A 127 8.88 9.20 8.40
N GLY A 128 8.57 7.91 8.28
CA GLY A 128 7.41 7.41 7.53
C GLY A 128 7.57 7.36 6.01
N LYS A 129 8.68 7.84 5.44
CA LYS A 129 8.99 7.70 4.00
C LYS A 129 9.54 6.29 3.77
N LEU A 130 8.92 5.52 2.87
CA LEU A 130 9.41 4.16 2.60
C LEU A 130 10.74 4.22 1.84
N ARG A 131 11.69 3.41 2.27
CA ARG A 131 13.00 3.27 1.64
C ARG A 131 13.13 1.91 0.96
N ILE A 132 13.63 1.92 -0.25
CA ILE A 132 14.07 0.75 -1.02
C ILE A 132 15.51 0.50 -0.62
N LEU A 133 15.78 -0.61 0.07
CA LEU A 133 17.04 -0.83 0.78
C LEU A 133 17.96 -1.80 0.02
N ARG A 134 19.28 -1.56 0.08
CA ARG A 134 20.31 -2.47 -0.38
C ARG A 134 20.72 -3.51 0.66
N SER A 135 20.24 -3.32 1.89
CA SER A 135 20.62 -4.14 3.04
C SER A 135 19.39 -4.48 3.90
N GLY A 136 19.35 -5.69 4.44
CA GLY A 136 18.34 -6.11 5.41
C GLY A 136 18.59 -5.60 6.84
N THR A 137 19.63 -4.79 7.08
CA THR A 137 20.05 -4.39 8.44
C THR A 137 20.29 -2.89 8.59
N ASP A 138 20.30 -2.12 7.51
CA ASP A 138 20.63 -0.70 7.54
C ASP A 138 19.61 0.13 6.76
N LEU A 139 18.86 0.97 7.47
CA LEU A 139 17.88 1.90 6.87
C LEU A 139 18.57 3.03 6.08
N GLU A 140 19.82 3.38 6.38
CA GLU A 140 20.53 4.46 5.68
C GLU A 140 21.15 3.99 4.35
N ASN A 141 21.28 2.68 4.14
CA ASN A 141 21.76 2.10 2.88
C ASN A 141 20.58 1.86 1.91
N PHE A 142 20.04 2.95 1.37
CA PHE A 142 18.88 2.89 0.47
C PHE A 142 19.22 3.35 -0.96
N ALA A 143 18.48 2.84 -1.92
CA ALA A 143 18.51 3.23 -3.32
C ALA A 143 17.53 4.37 -3.62
N ALA A 144 16.38 4.36 -2.96
CA ALA A 144 15.33 5.36 -3.13
C ALA A 144 14.57 5.55 -1.82
N GLU A 145 14.11 6.77 -1.59
CA GLU A 145 13.16 7.13 -0.53
C GLU A 145 11.90 7.68 -1.19
N VAL A 146 10.74 7.12 -0.84
CA VAL A 146 9.47 7.37 -1.52
C VAL A 146 8.65 8.36 -0.71
N PRO A 147 8.31 9.55 -1.25
CA PRO A 147 7.44 10.49 -0.56
C PRO A 147 6.03 9.90 -0.45
N PRO A 148 5.45 9.77 0.76
CA PRO A 148 4.14 9.17 0.92
C PRO A 148 2.99 10.15 0.66
N SER A 149 3.08 10.97 -0.37
CA SER A 149 2.20 12.12 -0.64
C SER A 149 1.72 12.20 -2.08
N ASN A 150 0.73 13.06 -2.30
CA ASN A 150 0.28 13.53 -3.61
C ASN A 150 -0.07 12.42 -4.62
N GLY A 151 -0.62 11.30 -4.16
CA GLY A 151 -0.95 10.21 -5.08
C GLY A 151 0.27 9.46 -5.63
N THR A 152 1.42 9.51 -4.95
CA THR A 152 2.62 8.76 -5.35
C THR A 152 2.35 7.25 -5.32
N LEU A 153 2.70 6.59 -6.42
CA LEU A 153 2.67 5.14 -6.55
C LEU A 153 4.08 4.58 -6.39
N LEU A 154 4.21 3.54 -5.58
CA LEU A 154 5.36 2.64 -5.56
C LEU A 154 4.89 1.25 -5.95
N VAL A 155 5.58 0.61 -6.88
CA VAL A 155 5.39 -0.80 -7.21
C VAL A 155 6.72 -1.51 -7.16
N PHE A 156 6.75 -2.69 -6.57
CA PHE A 156 7.95 -3.53 -6.58
C PHE A 156 7.61 -5.02 -6.66
N LYS A 157 8.54 -5.76 -7.28
CA LYS A 157 8.47 -7.21 -7.35
C LYS A 157 9.12 -7.81 -6.10
N ARG A 158 8.42 -8.75 -5.48
CA ARG A 158 8.93 -9.46 -4.33
C ARG A 158 10.15 -10.33 -4.71
N SER A 159 11.18 -10.30 -3.88
CA SER A 159 12.32 -11.23 -3.91
C SER A 159 12.86 -11.41 -2.49
N ASP A 160 13.80 -12.35 -2.30
CA ASP A 160 14.41 -12.60 -0.98
C ASP A 160 15.28 -11.46 -0.48
N HIS A 161 15.60 -10.51 -1.35
CA HIS A 161 16.38 -9.32 -1.06
C HIS A 161 15.63 -8.01 -1.36
N SER A 162 14.31 -8.06 -1.56
CA SER A 162 13.48 -6.85 -1.72
C SER A 162 13.23 -6.14 -0.38
N TRP A 163 14.34 -5.80 0.30
CA TRP A 163 14.32 -5.14 1.60
C TRP A 163 13.73 -3.74 1.52
N HIS A 164 12.84 -3.44 2.43
CA HIS A 164 12.27 -2.11 2.58
C HIS A 164 11.86 -1.84 4.01
N GLY A 165 11.73 -0.57 4.34
CA GLY A 165 11.36 -0.11 5.67
C GLY A 165 11.29 1.42 5.70
N HIS A 166 11.05 2.00 6.85
CA HIS A 166 11.08 3.46 7.02
C HIS A 166 11.50 3.84 8.42
N LYS A 167 12.02 5.06 8.58
CA LYS A 167 12.29 5.65 9.89
C LYS A 167 11.01 5.70 10.72
N PRO A 168 11.11 5.60 12.05
CA PRO A 168 9.96 5.72 12.94
C PRO A 168 9.14 6.97 12.64
N TYR A 169 7.83 6.80 12.64
CA TYR A 169 6.86 7.88 12.53
C TYR A 169 5.58 7.48 13.24
N GLU A 170 5.03 8.39 14.01
CA GLU A 170 3.73 8.20 14.65
C GLU A 170 2.77 9.28 14.19
N GLY A 171 1.62 8.88 13.68
CA GLY A 171 0.62 9.83 13.18
C GLY A 171 -0.10 9.36 11.93
N GLN A 172 -0.81 10.30 11.32
CA GLN A 172 -1.58 10.04 10.11
C GLN A 172 -0.65 9.74 8.92
N ARG A 173 -0.85 8.61 8.27
CA ARG A 173 -0.20 8.22 7.02
C ARG A 173 -1.15 7.33 6.25
N ARG A 174 -1.77 7.91 5.24
CA ARG A 174 -2.78 7.26 4.40
C ARG A 174 -2.11 6.54 3.24
N VAL A 175 -2.37 5.25 3.13
CA VAL A 175 -1.85 4.43 2.02
C VAL A 175 -2.82 3.29 1.71
N VAL A 176 -3.01 3.04 0.43
CA VAL A 176 -3.59 1.79 -0.08
C VAL A 176 -2.44 0.86 -0.43
N GLN A 177 -2.45 -0.33 0.15
CA GLN A 177 -1.54 -1.40 -0.23
C GLN A 177 -2.35 -2.47 -0.97
N MET A 178 -1.95 -2.78 -2.21
CA MET A 178 -2.48 -3.88 -2.99
C MET A 178 -1.37 -4.88 -3.31
N ASN A 179 -1.70 -6.16 -3.32
CA ASN A 179 -0.75 -7.21 -3.68
C ASN A 179 -1.40 -8.17 -4.68
N TRP A 180 -0.67 -8.55 -5.73
CA TRP A 180 -0.92 -9.81 -6.41
C TRP A 180 -0.25 -10.93 -5.63
N VAL A 181 -0.98 -12.02 -5.42
CA VAL A 181 -0.52 -13.15 -4.62
C VAL A 181 -0.58 -14.45 -5.41
N THR A 182 0.13 -15.48 -4.91
CA THR A 182 0.30 -16.74 -5.62
C THR A 182 -0.99 -17.55 -5.81
N GLU A 183 -1.90 -17.49 -4.82
CA GLU A 183 -3.12 -18.30 -4.81
C GLU A 183 -4.23 -17.68 -3.94
N GLN A 184 -5.48 -18.08 -4.19
CA GLN A 184 -6.66 -17.57 -3.47
C GLN A 184 -6.62 -17.90 -1.97
N ALA A 185 -6.05 -19.04 -1.58
CA ALA A 185 -5.92 -19.44 -0.18
C ALA A 185 -5.14 -18.41 0.67
N VAL A 186 -4.23 -17.63 0.07
CA VAL A 186 -3.52 -16.54 0.73
C VAL A 186 -4.50 -15.42 1.10
N VAL A 187 -5.35 -15.00 0.16
CA VAL A 187 -6.38 -13.97 0.38
C VAL A 187 -7.32 -14.39 1.50
N ASP A 188 -7.83 -15.62 1.43
CA ASP A 188 -8.77 -16.16 2.40
C ASP A 188 -8.18 -16.28 3.82
N ARG A 189 -6.90 -16.62 3.92
CA ARG A 189 -6.17 -16.69 5.17
C ARG A 189 -6.00 -15.30 5.79
N GLU A 190 -5.58 -14.32 5.00
CA GLU A 190 -5.39 -12.95 5.49
C GLU A 190 -6.73 -12.31 5.91
N GLN A 191 -7.80 -12.51 5.16
CA GLN A 191 -9.14 -12.05 5.55
C GLN A 191 -9.60 -12.68 6.87
N ARG A 192 -9.36 -13.97 7.09
CA ARG A 192 -9.67 -14.66 8.37
C ARG A 192 -8.86 -14.08 9.53
N ARG A 193 -7.57 -13.86 9.36
CA ARG A 193 -6.71 -13.25 10.41
C ARG A 193 -7.24 -11.88 10.83
N HIS A 194 -7.64 -11.05 9.87
CA HIS A 194 -8.20 -9.73 10.16
C HIS A 194 -9.55 -9.84 10.91
N SER A 195 -10.46 -10.72 10.48
CA SER A 195 -11.76 -10.88 11.12
C SER A 195 -11.67 -11.36 12.58
N VAL A 196 -10.74 -12.27 12.88
CA VAL A 196 -10.47 -12.75 14.24
C VAL A 196 -9.88 -11.62 15.11
N SER A 197 -8.88 -10.89 14.59
CA SER A 197 -8.27 -9.76 15.29
C SER A 197 -9.29 -8.68 15.65
N THR A 198 -10.20 -8.36 14.73
CA THR A 198 -11.25 -7.35 14.94
C THR A 198 -12.29 -7.82 15.98
N ARG A 199 -12.67 -9.09 15.96
CA ARG A 199 -13.57 -9.65 16.99
C ARG A 199 -12.95 -9.58 18.37
N PHE A 200 -11.69 -9.94 18.53
CA PHE A 200 -10.99 -9.84 19.82
C PHE A 200 -10.89 -8.37 20.31
N LYS A 201 -10.59 -7.42 19.43
CA LYS A 201 -10.56 -5.99 19.79
C LYS A 201 -11.94 -5.48 20.23
N LYS A 202 -13.03 -5.86 19.55
CA LYS A 202 -14.40 -5.48 19.94
C LYS A 202 -14.78 -6.07 21.30
N ILE A 203 -14.45 -7.33 21.58
CA ILE A 203 -14.71 -7.98 22.86
C ILE A 203 -13.91 -7.30 23.98
N LYS A 204 -12.62 -7.02 23.76
CA LYS A 204 -11.77 -6.32 24.74
C LYS A 204 -12.32 -4.93 25.05
N ASN A 205 -12.71 -4.15 24.05
CA ASN A 205 -13.31 -2.83 24.25
C ASN A 205 -14.69 -2.90 24.93
N PHE A 206 -15.48 -3.94 24.67
CA PHE A 206 -16.75 -4.16 25.36
C PHE A 206 -16.57 -4.54 26.84
N LEU A 207 -15.55 -5.37 27.15
CA LEU A 207 -15.29 -5.85 28.52
C LEU A 207 -14.52 -4.83 29.36
N PHE A 208 -13.65 -4.03 28.77
CA PHE A 208 -12.74 -3.11 29.47
C PHE A 208 -12.98 -1.62 29.19
N GLY A 209 -13.85 -1.28 28.23
CA GLY A 209 -14.22 0.10 27.89
C GLY A 209 -15.35 0.72 28.75
N ARG A 210 -15.72 0.09 29.86
CA ARG A 210 -16.73 0.57 30.82
C ARG A 210 -16.15 1.04 32.14
N ALA A 211 -14.89 1.49 32.13
CA ALA A 211 -14.27 2.09 33.32
C ALA A 211 -13.60 3.41 32.91
N ALA A 212 -14.38 4.46 32.79
CA ALA A 212 -14.03 5.88 33.00
C ALA A 212 -15.31 6.70 32.90
#